data_4b978cae7a8faff6ad9012bc909b1930
#
_entry.id   4b978cae7a8faff6ad9012bc909b1930
#
_cell.length_a   1.000
_cell.length_b   1.000
_cell.length_c   1.000
_cell.angle_alpha   90.00
_cell.angle_beta   90.00
_cell.angle_gamma   90.00
#
_symmetry.space_group_name_H-M   'P 1'
#
loop_
_entity.id
_entity.type
_entity.pdbx_description
1 polymer ?
#
loop_
_entity_poly.entity_id
_entity_poly.type
_entity_poly.pdbx_seq_one_letter_code
_entity_poly.pdbx_strand_id
1 'polypeptide(L)'
;TSEMYKSGKFNETIRTALDRAEEFIQIDREISGSQKADRHPVQPVCEHCGRVGTTVVVGWDGHQVEYECRPDKVTWAKGCGHRGKRSPFDGGSKLQYKAEWAAKWRILGVTIEGAGKDHMTKGGSHDVASAMVERIFNHPTPYPIPYEWFLVGGRKMSTSTGIGVPAAELVAILRQELARFLMVRPHYRQQINFDPTGETIPNLYDEYDRAAAAFFGELEGKTPAETDLIRDHSRTFYYSRTNGEQPRCIRMRFAKVANLMQMPTVNLFGVAAKEKGAPLTAQDRSELQQRMEDARRWLGSYAPDHYRFQVQSSMPRVELSPMQREFLGQLAAVVAQQEWSGEELHNRIHDLKSQIGLKPKDAFSAIYLAFLGKDSGPQAGWLLASLDRAFVLARLRQASTAGVRGPFDSAQGRPGSEVR
;
A
#
# COMPACT_ATOMS: atom_id res chain seq x y z
N THR A 1 21.98 1.86 -18.73
CA THR A 1 23.25 2.59 -18.46
C THR A 1 24.46 1.80 -18.93
N SER A 2 24.58 0.51 -18.60
CA SER A 2 25.72 -0.34 -18.98
C SER A 2 25.98 -0.34 -20.49
N GLU A 3 24.96 -0.46 -21.32
CA GLU A 3 25.08 -0.38 -22.78
C GLU A 3 25.53 0.98 -23.29
N MET A 4 25.14 2.06 -22.60
CA MET A 4 25.61 3.41 -22.95
C MET A 4 27.10 3.57 -22.72
N TYR A 5 27.67 2.94 -21.71
CA TYR A 5 29.12 2.87 -21.51
C TYR A 5 29.80 2.06 -22.62
N LYS A 6 29.28 0.86 -22.90
CA LYS A 6 29.84 -0.03 -23.94
C LYS A 6 29.75 0.55 -25.35
N SER A 7 28.72 1.34 -25.63
CA SER A 7 28.52 2.00 -26.94
C SER A 7 29.28 3.32 -27.07
N GLY A 8 30.15 3.69 -26.10
CA GLY A 8 30.96 4.88 -26.14
C GLY A 8 30.25 6.20 -25.83
N LYS A 9 28.95 6.20 -25.49
CA LYS A 9 28.20 7.44 -25.17
C LYS A 9 28.78 8.23 -24.00
N PHE A 10 29.50 7.58 -23.09
CA PHE A 10 30.18 8.22 -21.97
C PHE A 10 31.64 8.58 -22.25
N ASN A 11 32.23 8.22 -23.40
CA ASN A 11 33.66 8.39 -23.64
C ASN A 11 34.15 9.84 -23.48
N GLU A 12 33.43 10.81 -24.05
CA GLU A 12 33.78 12.24 -23.92
C GLU A 12 33.71 12.70 -22.45
N THR A 13 32.66 12.32 -21.73
CA THR A 13 32.51 12.70 -20.31
C THR A 13 33.49 11.99 -19.40
N ILE A 14 33.90 10.75 -19.71
CA ILE A 14 34.97 10.04 -19.02
C ILE A 14 36.33 10.75 -19.25
N ARG A 15 36.63 11.13 -20.50
CA ARG A 15 37.83 11.89 -20.81
C ARG A 15 37.88 13.22 -20.03
N THR A 16 36.78 14.00 -20.10
CA THR A 16 36.66 15.24 -19.33
C THR A 16 36.86 15.01 -17.83
N ALA A 17 36.29 13.94 -17.28
CA ALA A 17 36.39 13.62 -15.87
C ALA A 17 37.84 13.17 -15.46
N LEU A 18 38.57 12.56 -16.37
CA LEU A 18 40.01 12.22 -16.14
C LEU A 18 40.88 13.46 -16.26
N ASP A 19 40.71 14.28 -17.30
CA ASP A 19 41.51 15.47 -17.55
C ASP A 19 41.31 16.56 -16.48
N ARG A 20 40.09 16.63 -15.89
CA ARG A 20 39.70 17.64 -14.88
C ARG A 20 39.36 17.02 -13.51
N ALA A 21 39.98 15.90 -13.16
CA ALA A 21 39.64 15.14 -11.97
C ALA A 21 39.73 15.97 -10.66
N GLU A 22 40.71 16.84 -10.54
CA GLU A 22 40.88 17.73 -9.38
C GLU A 22 39.71 18.70 -9.23
N GLU A 23 39.15 19.20 -10.32
CA GLU A 23 38.02 20.10 -10.26
C GLU A 23 36.76 19.38 -9.75
N PHE A 24 36.54 18.12 -10.16
CA PHE A 24 35.43 17.27 -9.59
C PHE A 24 35.59 17.10 -8.09
N ILE A 25 36.81 16.84 -7.63
CA ILE A 25 37.11 16.65 -6.20
C ILE A 25 36.88 17.96 -5.45
N GLN A 26 37.35 19.09 -6.00
CA GLN A 26 37.17 20.40 -5.40
C GLN A 26 35.71 20.79 -5.26
N ILE A 27 34.89 20.59 -6.32
CA ILE A 27 33.47 20.87 -6.30
C ILE A 27 32.77 20.02 -5.21
N ASP A 28 33.11 18.73 -5.12
CA ASP A 28 32.50 17.85 -4.10
C ASP A 28 32.87 18.33 -2.68
N ARG A 29 34.12 18.73 -2.43
CA ARG A 29 34.53 19.27 -1.15
C ARG A 29 33.86 20.61 -0.81
N GLU A 30 33.85 21.53 -1.77
CA GLU A 30 33.27 22.87 -1.62
C GLU A 30 31.82 22.82 -1.24
N ILE A 31 31.03 21.96 -1.89
CA ILE A 31 29.56 21.92 -1.76
C ILE A 31 29.11 20.98 -0.65
N SER A 32 29.66 19.76 -0.59
CA SER A 32 29.21 18.74 0.38
C SER A 32 29.97 18.79 1.72
N GLY A 33 31.07 19.55 1.81
CA GLY A 33 31.96 19.54 2.97
C GLY A 33 32.68 18.19 3.17
N SER A 34 32.71 17.33 2.17
CA SER A 34 33.30 15.98 2.27
C SER A 34 34.84 16.05 2.46
N GLN A 35 35.32 15.43 3.53
CA GLN A 35 36.74 15.25 3.80
C GLN A 35 37.34 14.01 3.08
N LYS A 36 36.54 13.27 2.31
CA LYS A 36 36.97 12.05 1.61
C LYS A 36 37.80 12.41 0.39
N ALA A 37 39.08 12.60 0.58
CA ALA A 37 40.05 13.06 -0.42
C ALA A 37 40.20 12.13 -1.65
N ASP A 38 39.79 10.85 -1.57
CA ASP A 38 40.15 9.81 -2.55
C ASP A 38 39.04 9.46 -3.52
N ARG A 39 38.06 10.34 -3.75
CA ARG A 39 36.99 10.07 -4.69
C ARG A 39 37.29 10.59 -6.08
N HIS A 40 38.28 9.98 -6.73
CA HIS A 40 38.49 10.19 -8.15
C HIS A 40 37.20 9.96 -8.93
N PRO A 41 36.79 10.86 -9.86
CA PRO A 41 35.48 10.78 -10.53
C PRO A 41 35.33 9.57 -11.44
N VAL A 42 36.39 8.87 -11.77
CA VAL A 42 36.39 7.69 -12.65
C VAL A 42 36.82 6.45 -11.89
N GLN A 43 36.20 5.34 -12.14
CA GLN A 43 36.48 4.00 -11.58
C GLN A 43 36.70 3.00 -12.73
N PRO A 44 37.93 2.56 -12.98
CA PRO A 44 38.23 1.53 -13.97
C PRO A 44 37.60 0.19 -13.59
N VAL A 45 37.21 -0.59 -14.60
CA VAL A 45 36.84 -1.98 -14.40
C VAL A 45 38.11 -2.82 -14.29
N CYS A 46 38.29 -3.54 -13.20
CA CYS A 46 39.45 -4.39 -13.02
C CYS A 46 39.52 -5.50 -14.09
N GLU A 47 40.58 -5.60 -14.86
CA GLU A 47 40.72 -6.60 -15.94
C GLU A 47 40.83 -8.02 -15.37
N HIS A 48 41.35 -8.18 -14.16
CA HIS A 48 41.49 -9.48 -13.54
C HIS A 48 40.23 -9.99 -12.89
N CYS A 49 39.49 -9.17 -12.11
CA CYS A 49 38.34 -9.65 -11.35
C CYS A 49 37.00 -9.03 -11.78
N GLY A 50 36.96 -8.12 -12.78
CA GLY A 50 35.75 -7.47 -13.28
C GLY A 50 35.08 -6.46 -12.35
N ARG A 51 35.64 -6.22 -11.15
CA ARG A 51 35.05 -5.29 -10.18
C ARG A 51 35.35 -3.84 -10.52
N VAL A 52 34.43 -2.95 -10.20
CA VAL A 52 34.52 -1.49 -10.39
C VAL A 52 34.73 -0.76 -9.07
N GLY A 53 33.98 -1.08 -8.03
CA GLY A 53 34.01 -0.34 -6.76
C GLY A 53 35.31 -0.42 -5.98
N THR A 54 36.15 -1.43 -6.26
CA THR A 54 37.41 -1.71 -5.58
C THR A 54 38.62 -1.09 -6.26
N THR A 55 38.44 -0.45 -7.42
CA THR A 55 39.57 0.16 -8.18
C THR A 55 39.81 1.61 -7.81
N VAL A 56 41.07 2.03 -7.86
CA VAL A 56 41.52 3.40 -7.66
C VAL A 56 42.40 3.78 -8.84
N VAL A 57 42.15 4.94 -9.44
CA VAL A 57 43.04 5.51 -10.47
C VAL A 57 44.28 6.03 -9.80
N VAL A 58 45.44 5.64 -10.29
CA VAL A 58 46.77 6.08 -9.83
C VAL A 58 47.53 6.90 -10.88
N GLY A 59 47.10 6.86 -12.15
CA GLY A 59 47.65 7.64 -13.24
C GLY A 59 46.72 7.74 -14.45
N TRP A 60 46.88 8.81 -15.23
CA TRP A 60 46.22 9.07 -16.51
C TRP A 60 47.21 9.70 -17.50
N ASP A 61 47.40 9.09 -18.66
CA ASP A 61 48.37 9.55 -19.66
C ASP A 61 47.71 10.18 -20.92
N GLY A 62 46.40 10.44 -20.86
CA GLY A 62 45.62 10.95 -22.02
C GLY A 62 44.98 9.83 -22.87
N HIS A 63 45.41 8.57 -22.72
CA HIS A 63 44.93 7.43 -23.48
C HIS A 63 44.49 6.25 -22.59
N GLN A 64 45.28 5.98 -21.55
CA GLN A 64 45.06 4.85 -20.64
C GLN A 64 45.09 5.30 -19.19
N VAL A 65 44.21 4.70 -18.37
CA VAL A 65 44.21 4.84 -16.93
C VAL A 65 45.08 3.74 -16.31
N GLU A 66 45.98 4.12 -15.43
CA GLU A 66 46.68 3.23 -14.53
C GLU A 66 45.85 3.10 -13.23
N TYR A 67 45.63 1.89 -12.76
CA TYR A 67 44.79 1.66 -11.61
C TYR A 67 45.28 0.53 -10.71
N GLU A 68 44.79 0.54 -9.47
CA GLU A 68 45.01 -0.48 -8.47
C GLU A 68 43.67 -1.00 -7.94
N CYS A 69 43.48 -2.32 -7.91
CA CYS A 69 42.29 -2.97 -7.35
C CYS A 69 42.52 -3.33 -5.88
N ARG A 70 42.17 -2.43 -4.97
CA ARG A 70 42.49 -2.54 -3.54
C ARG A 70 41.54 -3.49 -2.81
N PRO A 71 42.06 -4.43 -1.98
CA PRO A 71 41.27 -5.41 -1.25
C PRO A 71 40.29 -4.80 -0.24
N ASP A 72 40.65 -3.67 0.33
CA ASP A 72 40.03 -3.03 1.49
C ASP A 72 39.34 -1.68 1.20
N LYS A 73 39.23 -1.31 -0.09
CA LYS A 73 38.64 -0.01 -0.46
C LYS A 73 37.20 0.16 -0.05
N VAL A 74 36.41 -0.93 -0.11
CA VAL A 74 34.98 -0.95 0.23
C VAL A 74 34.65 -2.16 1.09
N THR A 75 33.64 -2.03 1.96
CA THR A 75 33.26 -3.08 2.92
C THR A 75 32.43 -4.20 2.28
N TRP A 76 31.75 -3.92 1.17
CA TRP A 76 30.81 -4.85 0.49
C TRP A 76 31.47 -5.70 -0.60
N ALA A 77 32.74 -5.43 -0.98
CA ALA A 77 33.48 -6.22 -1.96
C ALA A 77 34.98 -6.18 -1.68
N LYS A 78 35.65 -7.32 -1.88
CA LYS A 78 37.11 -7.42 -1.72
C LYS A 78 37.78 -7.31 -3.09
N GLY A 79 38.71 -6.34 -3.27
CA GLY A 79 39.54 -6.25 -4.46
C GLY A 79 40.57 -7.38 -4.54
N CYS A 80 41.17 -7.58 -5.73
CA CYS A 80 42.09 -8.70 -6.00
C CYS A 80 43.58 -8.33 -5.88
N GLY A 81 43.94 -7.07 -5.58
CA GLY A 81 45.30 -6.61 -5.52
C GLY A 81 45.94 -6.32 -6.89
N HIS A 82 45.23 -6.53 -7.99
CA HIS A 82 45.75 -6.34 -9.34
C HIS A 82 46.08 -4.85 -9.60
N ARG A 83 47.23 -4.59 -10.23
CA ARG A 83 47.61 -3.31 -10.84
C ARG A 83 47.62 -3.46 -12.34
N GLY A 84 46.99 -2.53 -13.03
CA GLY A 84 46.84 -2.62 -14.49
C GLY A 84 46.78 -1.24 -15.13
N LYS A 85 46.93 -1.25 -16.46
CA LYS A 85 46.78 -0.07 -17.31
C LYS A 85 45.88 -0.41 -18.48
N ARG A 86 44.80 0.36 -18.65
CA ARG A 86 43.80 0.07 -19.69
C ARG A 86 43.14 1.32 -20.27
N SER A 87 42.49 1.17 -21.42
CA SER A 87 41.56 2.19 -21.93
C SER A 87 40.36 2.37 -21.00
N PRO A 88 40.04 3.59 -20.59
CA PRO A 88 38.86 3.86 -19.76
C PRO A 88 37.55 3.87 -20.55
N PHE A 89 37.60 3.84 -21.88
CA PHE A 89 36.50 4.00 -22.79
C PHE A 89 35.76 2.67 -23.08
N ASP A 90 34.61 2.77 -23.75
CA ASP A 90 33.83 1.62 -24.25
C ASP A 90 33.48 0.58 -23.18
N GLY A 91 33.17 1.07 -21.99
CA GLY A 91 32.86 0.25 -20.80
C GLY A 91 34.10 -0.14 -19.99
N GLY A 92 35.29 0.36 -20.31
CA GLY A 92 36.53 0.15 -19.54
C GLY A 92 36.52 0.81 -18.17
N SER A 93 35.69 1.81 -17.97
CA SER A 93 35.51 2.46 -16.66
C SER A 93 34.02 2.88 -16.46
N LYS A 94 33.76 3.32 -15.24
CA LYS A 94 32.50 3.92 -14.82
C LYS A 94 32.77 5.25 -14.11
N LEU A 95 31.89 6.23 -14.31
CA LEU A 95 31.91 7.45 -13.50
C LEU A 95 31.36 7.16 -12.08
N GLN A 96 31.85 7.86 -11.09
CA GLN A 96 31.28 7.86 -9.75
C GLN A 96 29.89 8.49 -9.76
N TYR A 97 29.03 8.09 -8.81
CA TYR A 97 27.62 8.41 -8.75
C TYR A 97 27.27 9.88 -9.07
N LYS A 98 27.89 10.86 -8.39
CA LYS A 98 27.60 12.27 -8.60
C LYS A 98 28.07 12.77 -9.98
N ALA A 99 29.26 12.36 -10.41
CA ALA A 99 29.80 12.65 -11.73
C ALA A 99 28.99 11.97 -12.86
N GLU A 100 28.56 10.71 -12.65
CA GLU A 100 27.69 10.00 -13.59
C GLU A 100 26.34 10.69 -13.73
N TRP A 101 25.79 11.18 -12.62
CA TRP A 101 24.50 11.88 -12.62
C TRP A 101 24.58 13.16 -13.46
N ALA A 102 25.57 14.00 -13.22
CA ALA A 102 25.84 15.20 -14.02
C ALA A 102 26.08 14.87 -15.50
N ALA A 103 26.91 13.85 -15.81
CA ALA A 103 27.17 13.41 -17.18
C ALA A 103 25.89 12.93 -17.89
N LYS A 104 25.01 12.21 -17.21
CA LYS A 104 23.73 11.75 -17.75
C LYS A 104 22.81 12.91 -18.13
N TRP A 105 22.74 13.97 -17.34
CA TRP A 105 21.95 15.14 -17.67
C TRP A 105 22.35 15.73 -19.03
N ARG A 106 23.66 15.87 -19.25
CA ARG A 106 24.18 16.33 -20.54
C ARG A 106 23.92 15.34 -21.68
N ILE A 107 24.26 14.06 -21.49
CA ILE A 107 24.18 13.02 -22.54
C ILE A 107 22.75 12.78 -22.99
N LEU A 108 21.78 12.85 -22.06
CA LEU A 108 20.35 12.59 -22.31
C LEU A 108 19.55 13.84 -22.55
N GLY A 109 20.13 15.03 -22.39
CA GLY A 109 19.41 16.31 -22.54
C GLY A 109 18.29 16.46 -21.50
N VAL A 110 18.54 16.09 -20.25
CA VAL A 110 17.55 16.13 -19.17
C VAL A 110 17.20 17.57 -18.84
N THR A 111 15.92 17.91 -18.84
CA THR A 111 15.41 19.25 -18.51
C THR A 111 14.69 19.31 -17.16
N ILE A 112 14.16 18.18 -16.69
CA ILE A 112 13.48 18.03 -15.40
C ILE A 112 14.02 16.79 -14.73
N GLU A 113 14.39 16.90 -13.44
CA GLU A 113 14.92 15.77 -12.65
C GLU A 113 14.14 15.61 -11.35
N GLY A 114 13.52 14.44 -11.17
CA GLY A 114 12.91 14.05 -9.90
C GLY A 114 13.88 13.28 -9.03
N ALA A 115 14.10 13.72 -7.78
CA ALA A 115 14.90 12.96 -6.83
C ALA A 115 14.33 13.02 -5.42
N GLY A 116 14.62 11.99 -4.62
CA GLY A 116 14.26 11.97 -3.21
C GLY A 116 14.88 13.13 -2.44
N LYS A 117 14.17 13.67 -1.49
CA LYS A 117 14.60 14.85 -0.70
C LYS A 117 15.99 14.72 -0.09
N ASP A 118 16.45 13.51 0.20
CA ASP A 118 17.79 13.26 0.74
C ASP A 118 18.90 13.74 -0.20
N HIS A 119 18.65 13.66 -1.49
CA HIS A 119 19.59 14.11 -2.53
C HIS A 119 19.48 15.61 -2.82
N MET A 120 18.31 16.19 -2.52
CA MET A 120 17.93 17.59 -2.79
C MET A 120 18.15 18.53 -1.58
N THR A 121 18.70 18.01 -0.47
CA THR A 121 19.07 18.86 0.68
C THR A 121 20.27 19.72 0.32
N LYS A 122 20.39 20.91 0.95
CA LYS A 122 21.52 21.82 0.76
C LYS A 122 22.86 21.10 0.99
N GLY A 123 23.76 21.17 0.03
CA GLY A 123 25.04 20.43 0.03
C GLY A 123 24.89 18.95 -0.32
N GLY A 124 23.72 18.51 -0.72
CA GLY A 124 23.43 17.14 -1.12
C GLY A 124 23.98 16.76 -2.48
N SER A 125 23.68 15.53 -2.89
CA SER A 125 24.22 14.99 -4.15
C SER A 125 23.74 15.75 -5.39
N HIS A 126 22.53 16.33 -5.34
CA HIS A 126 21.99 17.13 -6.44
C HIS A 126 22.77 18.44 -6.60
N ASP A 127 23.04 19.17 -5.53
CA ASP A 127 23.81 20.42 -5.58
C ASP A 127 25.21 20.19 -6.13
N VAL A 128 25.87 19.10 -5.73
CA VAL A 128 27.18 18.72 -6.26
C VAL A 128 27.11 18.37 -7.74
N ALA A 129 26.13 17.58 -8.17
CA ALA A 129 25.94 17.23 -9.58
C ALA A 129 25.60 18.47 -10.43
N SER A 130 24.80 19.41 -9.89
CA SER A 130 24.47 20.69 -10.53
C SER A 130 25.71 21.53 -10.80
N ALA A 131 26.58 21.68 -9.82
CA ALA A 131 27.83 22.41 -10.01
C ALA A 131 28.78 21.71 -11.02
N MET A 132 28.82 20.36 -10.99
CA MET A 132 29.60 19.59 -11.96
C MET A 132 29.08 19.75 -13.38
N VAL A 133 27.75 19.70 -13.59
CA VAL A 133 27.16 19.82 -14.94
C VAL A 133 27.36 21.21 -15.50
N GLU A 134 27.25 22.25 -14.69
CA GLU A 134 27.44 23.65 -15.12
C GLU A 134 28.91 24.00 -15.34
N ARG A 135 29.76 23.77 -14.33
CA ARG A 135 31.15 24.23 -14.34
C ARG A 135 32.07 23.36 -15.20
N ILE A 136 31.80 22.06 -15.33
CA ILE A 136 32.65 21.10 -16.03
C ILE A 136 32.08 20.72 -17.38
N PHE A 137 30.81 20.35 -17.42
CA PHE A 137 30.15 19.85 -18.65
C PHE A 137 29.48 20.95 -19.48
N ASN A 138 29.44 22.20 -19.00
CA ASN A 138 28.85 23.35 -19.66
C ASN A 138 27.42 23.08 -20.16
N HIS A 139 26.59 22.51 -19.26
CA HIS A 139 25.19 22.19 -19.53
C HIS A 139 24.32 22.73 -18.38
N PRO A 140 23.11 23.26 -18.65
CA PRO A 140 22.27 23.81 -17.60
C PRO A 140 21.79 22.70 -16.64
N THR A 141 21.67 23.05 -15.35
CA THR A 141 21.05 22.16 -14.34
C THR A 141 19.57 21.94 -14.67
N PRO A 142 19.08 20.69 -14.67
CA PRO A 142 17.67 20.40 -14.83
C PRO A 142 16.81 21.03 -13.72
N TYR A 143 15.54 21.34 -14.03
CA TYR A 143 14.59 21.81 -13.03
C TYR A 143 14.34 20.72 -11.99
N PRO A 144 14.60 20.96 -10.67
CA PRO A 144 14.53 19.94 -9.65
C PRO A 144 13.09 19.73 -9.14
N ILE A 145 12.69 18.46 -8.99
CA ILE A 145 11.44 18.07 -8.33
C ILE A 145 11.79 17.19 -7.12
N PRO A 146 11.96 17.77 -5.91
CA PRO A 146 12.20 17.01 -4.71
C PRO A 146 10.92 16.29 -4.27
N TYR A 147 10.97 14.97 -4.13
CA TYR A 147 9.85 14.19 -3.62
C TYR A 147 10.14 13.56 -2.27
N GLU A 148 9.06 13.35 -1.51
CA GLU A 148 9.11 12.79 -0.16
C GLU A 148 9.28 11.27 -0.16
N TRP A 149 9.51 10.73 1.03
CA TRP A 149 9.75 9.31 1.23
C TRP A 149 8.48 8.47 1.09
N PHE A 150 8.67 7.26 0.61
CA PHE A 150 7.71 6.18 0.77
C PHE A 150 8.02 5.44 2.08
N LEU A 151 7.02 5.41 2.96
CA LEU A 151 7.08 4.74 4.25
C LEU A 151 6.27 3.45 4.23
N VAL A 152 6.74 2.43 4.92
CA VAL A 152 6.01 1.18 5.16
C VAL A 152 5.81 1.04 6.66
N GLY A 153 4.54 1.05 7.10
CA GLY A 153 4.22 1.02 8.53
C GLY A 153 4.91 2.15 9.33
N GLY A 154 4.95 3.37 8.76
CA GLY A 154 5.60 4.54 9.37
C GLY A 154 7.13 4.55 9.31
N ARG A 155 7.77 3.54 8.73
CA ARG A 155 9.24 3.45 8.63
C ARG A 155 9.71 3.74 7.21
N LYS A 156 10.79 4.54 7.10
CA LYS A 156 11.44 4.80 5.81
C LYS A 156 11.95 3.49 5.21
N MET A 157 11.64 3.25 3.93
CA MET A 157 12.23 2.14 3.19
C MET A 157 13.75 2.29 3.08
N SER A 158 14.47 1.23 3.40
CA SER A 158 15.94 1.22 3.36
C SER A 158 16.43 -0.18 3.01
N THR A 159 17.05 -0.32 1.85
CA THR A 159 17.66 -1.58 1.38
C THR A 159 18.78 -2.05 2.31
N SER A 160 19.53 -1.14 2.90
CA SER A 160 20.66 -1.46 3.80
C SER A 160 20.21 -2.04 5.14
N THR A 161 18.98 -1.76 5.58
CA THR A 161 18.40 -2.26 6.83
C THR A 161 17.36 -3.37 6.61
N GLY A 162 17.15 -3.78 5.36
CA GLY A 162 16.14 -4.79 5.01
C GLY A 162 14.70 -4.34 5.22
N ILE A 163 14.46 -3.03 5.42
CA ILE A 163 13.12 -2.45 5.56
C ILE A 163 12.65 -2.02 4.18
N GLY A 164 11.63 -2.68 3.65
CA GLY A 164 11.03 -2.30 2.38
C GLY A 164 10.03 -3.34 1.92
N VAL A 165 9.06 -2.88 1.14
CA VAL A 165 8.17 -3.76 0.38
C VAL A 165 8.65 -3.72 -1.06
N PRO A 166 9.16 -4.82 -1.62
CA PRO A 166 9.48 -4.87 -3.04
C PRO A 166 8.28 -4.48 -3.89
N ALA A 167 8.49 -3.84 -5.04
CA ALA A 167 7.39 -3.47 -5.93
C ALA A 167 6.53 -4.69 -6.32
N ALA A 168 7.13 -5.88 -6.43
CA ALA A 168 6.41 -7.13 -6.66
C ALA A 168 5.42 -7.47 -5.53
N GLU A 169 5.76 -7.21 -4.28
CA GLU A 169 4.85 -7.43 -3.15
C GLU A 169 3.72 -6.40 -3.15
N LEU A 170 4.01 -5.13 -3.47
CA LEU A 170 2.98 -4.10 -3.56
C LEU A 170 1.92 -4.46 -4.60
N VAL A 171 2.33 -4.91 -5.79
CA VAL A 171 1.39 -5.32 -6.86
C VAL A 171 0.74 -6.69 -6.60
N ALA A 172 1.28 -7.48 -5.67
CA ALA A 172 0.60 -8.67 -5.17
C ALA A 172 -0.52 -8.33 -4.16
N ILE A 173 -0.39 -7.21 -3.45
CA ILE A 173 -1.39 -6.72 -2.47
C ILE A 173 -2.46 -5.90 -3.17
N LEU A 174 -2.05 -4.95 -4.01
CA LEU A 174 -2.91 -4.01 -4.71
C LEU A 174 -2.91 -4.30 -6.21
N ARG A 175 -4.08 -4.25 -6.85
CA ARG A 175 -4.13 -4.24 -8.31
C ARG A 175 -3.38 -3.02 -8.88
N GLN A 176 -2.92 -3.11 -10.12
CA GLN A 176 -1.99 -2.15 -10.73
C GLN A 176 -2.49 -0.70 -10.69
N GLU A 177 -3.77 -0.46 -10.95
CA GLU A 177 -4.40 0.86 -10.94
C GLU A 177 -4.38 1.48 -9.54
N LEU A 178 -4.66 0.68 -8.51
CA LEU A 178 -4.62 1.14 -7.11
C LEU A 178 -3.19 1.38 -6.63
N ALA A 179 -2.24 0.52 -7.02
CA ALA A 179 -0.83 0.74 -6.71
C ALA A 179 -0.32 2.05 -7.35
N ARG A 180 -0.74 2.31 -8.61
CA ARG A 180 -0.42 3.57 -9.29
C ARG A 180 -1.16 4.76 -8.67
N PHE A 181 -2.44 4.61 -8.32
CA PHE A 181 -3.21 5.63 -7.62
C PHE A 181 -2.57 6.02 -6.29
N LEU A 182 -2.11 5.05 -5.51
CA LEU A 182 -1.37 5.27 -4.26
C LEU A 182 -0.18 6.21 -4.47
N MET A 183 0.53 6.08 -5.60
CA MET A 183 1.71 6.88 -5.92
C MET A 183 1.39 8.28 -6.47
N VAL A 184 0.32 8.43 -7.27
CA VAL A 184 0.02 9.68 -7.96
C VAL A 184 -0.95 10.61 -7.21
N ARG A 185 -1.69 10.09 -6.22
CA ARG A 185 -2.70 10.87 -5.48
C ARG A 185 -2.11 11.93 -4.54
N PRO A 186 -1.01 11.69 -3.81
CA PRO A 186 -0.45 12.69 -2.92
C PRO A 186 0.39 13.70 -3.71
N HIS A 187 0.45 14.92 -3.20
CA HIS A 187 1.39 15.89 -3.71
C HIS A 187 2.85 15.39 -3.48
N TYR A 188 3.76 15.61 -4.43
CA TYR A 188 5.15 15.10 -4.35
C TYR A 188 5.92 15.51 -3.08
N ARG A 189 5.48 16.57 -2.38
CA ARG A 189 6.03 17.01 -1.08
C ARG A 189 5.39 16.34 0.13
N GLN A 190 4.48 15.38 -0.07
CA GLN A 190 3.85 14.63 1.00
C GLN A 190 4.41 13.21 1.04
N GLN A 191 4.66 12.71 2.24
CA GLN A 191 5.09 11.32 2.43
C GLN A 191 3.95 10.37 2.10
N ILE A 192 4.28 9.28 1.43
CA ILE A 192 3.37 8.16 1.23
C ILE A 192 3.64 7.15 2.32
N ASN A 193 2.67 6.94 3.21
CA ASN A 193 2.76 5.85 4.18
C ASN A 193 1.77 4.76 3.79
N PHE A 194 2.28 3.59 3.44
CA PHE A 194 1.49 2.43 3.09
C PHE A 194 1.69 1.32 4.12
N ASP A 195 0.62 0.99 4.81
CA ASP A 195 0.52 -0.19 5.68
C ASP A 195 -0.69 -0.98 5.22
N PRO A 196 -0.54 -2.19 4.67
CA PRO A 196 -1.66 -2.98 4.18
C PRO A 196 -2.60 -3.44 5.31
N THR A 197 -2.14 -3.36 6.57
CA THR A 197 -2.95 -3.70 7.73
C THR A 197 -3.97 -2.59 8.04
N GLY A 198 -4.94 -2.88 8.87
CA GLY A 198 -5.95 -1.91 9.26
C GLY A 198 -6.88 -1.49 8.11
N GLU A 199 -7.23 -0.21 8.08
CA GLU A 199 -8.20 0.39 7.17
C GLU A 199 -7.58 1.00 5.90
N THR A 200 -6.27 0.87 5.73
CA THR A 200 -5.55 1.54 4.61
C THR A 200 -6.08 1.12 3.25
N ILE A 201 -6.30 -0.18 3.05
CA ILE A 201 -6.80 -0.69 1.75
C ILE A 201 -8.26 -0.28 1.51
N PRO A 202 -9.21 -0.47 2.44
CA PRO A 202 -10.57 0.05 2.29
C PRO A 202 -10.62 1.56 2.00
N ASN A 203 -9.84 2.37 2.72
CA ASN A 203 -9.78 3.82 2.52
C ASN A 203 -9.21 4.19 1.15
N LEU A 204 -8.18 3.48 0.69
CA LEU A 204 -7.60 3.68 -0.65
C LEU A 204 -8.62 3.40 -1.76
N TYR A 205 -9.47 2.37 -1.59
CA TYR A 205 -10.58 2.10 -2.50
C TYR A 205 -11.64 3.20 -2.48
N ASP A 206 -12.02 3.69 -1.30
CA ASP A 206 -13.00 4.78 -1.16
C ASP A 206 -12.50 6.08 -1.85
N GLU A 207 -11.20 6.39 -1.72
CA GLU A 207 -10.58 7.53 -2.42
C GLU A 207 -10.50 7.31 -3.94
N TYR A 208 -10.14 6.11 -4.38
CA TYR A 208 -10.10 5.74 -5.79
C TYR A 208 -11.49 5.82 -6.44
N ASP A 209 -12.53 5.35 -5.75
CA ASP A 209 -13.91 5.39 -6.22
C ASP A 209 -14.41 6.84 -6.33
N ARG A 210 -14.05 7.70 -5.38
CA ARG A 210 -14.34 9.14 -5.45
C ARG A 210 -13.63 9.79 -6.65
N ALA A 211 -12.38 9.44 -6.88
CA ALA A 211 -11.62 9.95 -8.03
C ALA A 211 -12.21 9.45 -9.36
N ALA A 212 -12.70 8.22 -9.41
CA ALA A 212 -13.42 7.70 -10.57
C ALA A 212 -14.74 8.43 -10.80
N ALA A 213 -15.54 8.67 -9.74
CA ALA A 213 -16.78 9.44 -9.83
C ALA A 213 -16.54 10.85 -10.35
N ALA A 214 -15.45 11.51 -9.91
CA ALA A 214 -15.02 12.80 -10.44
C ALA A 214 -14.68 12.72 -11.94
N PHE A 215 -13.95 11.70 -12.36
CA PHE A 215 -13.55 11.50 -13.75
C PHE A 215 -14.74 11.26 -14.69
N PHE A 216 -15.74 10.51 -14.21
CA PHE A 216 -16.96 10.21 -14.99
C PHE A 216 -18.06 11.27 -14.88
N GLY A 217 -17.78 12.42 -14.23
CA GLY A 217 -18.72 13.53 -14.09
C GLY A 217 -19.91 13.23 -13.17
N GLU A 218 -19.71 12.38 -12.16
CA GLU A 218 -20.74 11.98 -11.18
C GLU A 218 -20.75 12.90 -9.93
N LEU A 219 -19.79 13.84 -9.84
CA LEU A 219 -19.66 14.78 -8.75
C LEU A 219 -19.82 16.22 -9.27
N GLU A 220 -20.55 17.03 -8.51
CA GLU A 220 -20.72 18.47 -8.79
C GLU A 220 -20.17 19.30 -7.62
N GLY A 221 -19.34 20.29 -7.92
CA GLY A 221 -18.79 21.23 -6.93
C GLY A 221 -19.76 22.39 -6.72
N LYS A 222 -20.08 22.70 -5.48
CA LYS A 222 -20.91 23.85 -5.11
C LYS A 222 -20.11 25.14 -4.91
N THR A 223 -18.79 25.02 -4.76
CA THR A 223 -17.85 26.13 -4.59
C THR A 223 -16.69 25.99 -5.57
N PRO A 224 -15.96 27.09 -5.89
CA PRO A 224 -14.75 27.00 -6.70
C PRO A 224 -13.71 26.02 -6.15
N ALA A 225 -13.51 25.99 -4.84
CA ALA A 225 -12.58 25.07 -4.18
C ALA A 225 -12.99 23.59 -4.35
N GLU A 226 -14.28 23.28 -4.21
CA GLU A 226 -14.80 21.94 -4.49
C GLU A 226 -14.64 21.53 -5.95
N THR A 227 -14.89 22.46 -6.88
CA THR A 227 -14.70 22.23 -8.32
C THR A 227 -13.23 21.95 -8.64
N ASP A 228 -12.29 22.68 -8.04
CA ASP A 228 -10.86 22.44 -8.18
C ASP A 228 -10.45 21.08 -7.62
N LEU A 229 -10.97 20.70 -6.45
CA LEU A 229 -10.73 19.39 -5.84
C LEU A 229 -11.26 18.25 -6.72
N ILE A 230 -12.47 18.38 -7.28
CA ILE A 230 -13.06 17.40 -8.21
C ILE A 230 -12.19 17.26 -9.45
N ARG A 231 -11.68 18.37 -9.99
CA ARG A 231 -10.76 18.36 -11.15
C ARG A 231 -9.46 17.62 -10.82
N ASP A 232 -8.89 17.83 -9.63
CA ASP A 232 -7.68 17.15 -9.20
C ASP A 232 -7.92 15.65 -8.98
N HIS A 233 -9.04 15.27 -8.39
CA HIS A 233 -9.45 13.85 -8.29
C HIS A 233 -9.59 13.21 -9.68
N SER A 234 -10.26 13.88 -10.61
CA SER A 234 -10.41 13.42 -12.00
C SER A 234 -9.05 13.18 -12.69
N ARG A 235 -8.11 14.13 -12.55
CA ARG A 235 -6.75 14.00 -13.07
C ARG A 235 -5.99 12.85 -12.41
N THR A 236 -6.12 12.70 -11.11
CA THR A 236 -5.46 11.60 -10.36
C THR A 236 -5.95 10.24 -10.85
N PHE A 237 -7.27 10.08 -11.05
CA PHE A 237 -7.82 8.86 -11.65
C PHE A 237 -7.30 8.64 -13.07
N TYR A 238 -7.28 9.66 -13.90
CA TYR A 238 -6.74 9.59 -15.27
C TYR A 238 -5.30 9.05 -15.29
N TYR A 239 -4.43 9.57 -14.43
CA TYR A 239 -3.03 9.15 -14.37
C TYR A 239 -2.81 7.81 -13.64
N SER A 240 -3.79 7.31 -12.91
CA SER A 240 -3.70 5.99 -12.26
C SER A 240 -3.99 4.83 -13.22
N ARG A 241 -4.59 5.08 -14.39
CA ARG A 241 -4.89 4.04 -15.39
C ARG A 241 -3.60 3.44 -15.95
N THR A 242 -3.60 2.13 -16.14
CA THR A 242 -2.43 1.40 -16.63
C THR A 242 -2.54 0.97 -18.08
N ASN A 243 -3.71 0.48 -18.49
CA ASN A 243 -3.93 -0.06 -19.82
C ASN A 243 -5.28 0.41 -20.38
N GLY A 244 -5.24 1.26 -21.38
CA GLY A 244 -6.43 1.66 -22.12
C GLY A 244 -7.46 2.49 -21.33
N GLU A 245 -8.67 2.56 -21.86
CA GLU A 245 -9.79 3.24 -21.21
C GLU A 245 -10.40 2.33 -20.15
N GLN A 246 -10.51 2.84 -18.93
CA GLN A 246 -11.32 2.18 -17.91
C GLN A 246 -12.80 2.54 -18.17
N PRO A 247 -13.67 1.55 -18.34
CA PRO A 247 -15.08 1.81 -18.58
C PRO A 247 -15.76 2.36 -17.33
N ARG A 248 -16.81 3.16 -17.55
CA ARG A 248 -17.73 3.51 -16.49
C ARG A 248 -18.45 2.24 -16.01
N CYS A 249 -18.35 1.94 -14.73
CA CYS A 249 -18.96 0.77 -14.10
C CYS A 249 -19.36 1.09 -12.66
N ILE A 250 -20.29 0.27 -12.10
CA ILE A 250 -20.64 0.38 -10.68
C ILE A 250 -19.42 -0.01 -9.83
N ARG A 251 -19.15 0.79 -8.80
CA ARG A 251 -18.12 0.53 -7.79
C ARG A 251 -18.75 0.41 -6.41
N MET A 252 -19.13 -0.82 -6.05
CA MET A 252 -19.59 -1.06 -4.68
C MET A 252 -18.45 -0.77 -3.70
N ARG A 253 -18.77 -0.09 -2.60
CA ARG A 253 -17.79 0.22 -1.56
C ARG A 253 -17.03 -1.04 -1.12
N PHE A 254 -15.69 -0.96 -1.08
CA PHE A 254 -14.83 -2.12 -0.82
C PHE A 254 -15.15 -2.83 0.51
N ALA A 255 -15.30 -2.05 1.60
CA ALA A 255 -15.67 -2.61 2.90
C ALA A 255 -17.03 -3.32 2.88
N LYS A 256 -18.00 -2.84 2.07
CA LYS A 256 -19.30 -3.50 1.87
C LYS A 256 -19.13 -4.84 1.15
N VAL A 257 -18.34 -4.88 0.10
CA VAL A 257 -18.00 -6.14 -0.61
C VAL A 257 -17.33 -7.12 0.33
N ALA A 258 -16.30 -6.68 1.08
CA ALA A 258 -15.58 -7.52 2.03
C ALA A 258 -16.50 -8.10 3.12
N ASN A 259 -17.47 -7.33 3.61
CA ASN A 259 -18.43 -7.80 4.59
C ASN A 259 -19.43 -8.79 3.98
N LEU A 260 -20.05 -8.43 2.85
CA LEU A 260 -21.13 -9.25 2.27
C LEU A 260 -20.62 -10.59 1.73
N MET A 261 -19.41 -10.66 1.20
CA MET A 261 -18.84 -11.91 0.67
C MET A 261 -18.59 -12.99 1.72
N GLN A 262 -18.55 -12.64 3.00
CA GLN A 262 -18.43 -13.59 4.10
C GLN A 262 -19.79 -14.19 4.54
N MET A 263 -20.89 -13.70 3.96
CA MET A 263 -22.23 -14.17 4.29
C MET A 263 -22.66 -15.28 3.30
N PRO A 264 -23.02 -16.48 3.79
CA PRO A 264 -23.13 -17.68 2.94
C PRO A 264 -24.12 -17.59 1.79
N THR A 265 -25.24 -16.88 1.95
CA THR A 265 -26.34 -16.85 0.97
C THR A 265 -26.45 -15.54 0.19
N VAL A 266 -25.55 -14.59 0.41
CA VAL A 266 -25.62 -13.28 -0.24
C VAL A 266 -25.12 -13.36 -1.69
N ASN A 267 -26.02 -13.08 -2.63
CA ASN A 267 -25.68 -12.88 -4.03
C ASN A 267 -25.22 -11.43 -4.27
N LEU A 268 -23.90 -11.21 -4.23
CA LEU A 268 -23.30 -9.88 -4.41
C LEU A 268 -23.65 -9.25 -5.75
N PHE A 269 -23.77 -10.02 -6.83
CA PHE A 269 -24.18 -9.48 -8.13
C PHE A 269 -25.64 -8.99 -8.11
N GLY A 270 -26.52 -9.68 -7.39
CA GLY A 270 -27.89 -9.23 -7.16
C GLY A 270 -27.95 -7.94 -6.33
N VAL A 271 -27.14 -7.85 -5.27
CA VAL A 271 -27.05 -6.62 -4.46
C VAL A 271 -26.52 -5.45 -5.30
N ALA A 272 -25.49 -5.66 -6.11
CA ALA A 272 -24.93 -4.64 -6.99
C ALA A 272 -25.94 -4.18 -8.06
N ALA A 273 -26.73 -5.09 -8.64
CA ALA A 273 -27.76 -4.74 -9.60
C ALA A 273 -28.88 -3.87 -8.96
N LYS A 274 -29.28 -4.22 -7.73
CA LYS A 274 -30.25 -3.41 -6.96
C LYS A 274 -29.69 -2.02 -6.64
N GLU A 275 -28.44 -1.92 -6.21
CA GLU A 275 -27.78 -0.65 -5.91
C GLU A 275 -27.62 0.24 -7.16
N LYS A 276 -27.32 -0.39 -8.30
CA LYS A 276 -27.25 0.29 -9.59
C LYS A 276 -28.63 0.75 -10.11
N GLY A 277 -29.70 0.09 -9.68
CA GLY A 277 -31.04 0.29 -10.21
C GLY A 277 -31.25 -0.24 -11.65
N ALA A 278 -30.33 -1.09 -12.15
CA ALA A 278 -30.35 -1.66 -13.49
C ALA A 278 -29.56 -2.98 -13.56
N PRO A 279 -29.77 -3.83 -14.57
CA PRO A 279 -28.94 -5.01 -14.80
C PRO A 279 -27.45 -4.66 -14.93
N LEU A 280 -26.60 -5.55 -14.42
CA LEU A 280 -25.16 -5.36 -14.51
C LEU A 280 -24.65 -5.63 -15.93
N THR A 281 -23.85 -4.70 -16.45
CA THR A 281 -23.09 -4.88 -17.69
C THR A 281 -21.93 -5.86 -17.48
N ALA A 282 -21.26 -6.27 -18.56
CA ALA A 282 -20.03 -7.09 -18.47
C ALA A 282 -18.92 -6.38 -17.67
N GLN A 283 -18.79 -5.07 -17.83
CA GLN A 283 -17.83 -4.25 -17.11
C GLN A 283 -18.13 -4.17 -15.61
N ASP A 284 -19.41 -3.99 -15.24
CA ASP A 284 -19.84 -4.02 -13.82
C ASP A 284 -19.50 -5.34 -13.16
N ARG A 285 -19.76 -6.44 -13.86
CA ARG A 285 -19.46 -7.80 -13.35
C ARG A 285 -17.95 -8.01 -13.19
N SER A 286 -17.16 -7.56 -14.17
CA SER A 286 -15.71 -7.67 -14.12
C SER A 286 -15.12 -6.88 -12.96
N GLU A 287 -15.55 -5.61 -12.77
CA GLU A 287 -15.09 -4.78 -11.65
C GLU A 287 -15.48 -5.39 -10.29
N LEU A 288 -16.71 -5.86 -10.17
CA LEU A 288 -17.18 -6.50 -8.92
C LEU A 288 -16.39 -7.79 -8.64
N GLN A 289 -16.18 -8.63 -9.65
CA GLN A 289 -15.39 -9.86 -9.52
C GLN A 289 -13.97 -9.57 -9.05
N GLN A 290 -13.30 -8.60 -9.69
CA GLN A 290 -11.96 -8.19 -9.30
C GLN A 290 -11.93 -7.66 -7.85
N ARG A 291 -12.92 -6.85 -7.49
CA ARG A 291 -13.05 -6.30 -6.13
C ARG A 291 -13.29 -7.38 -5.08
N MET A 292 -14.05 -8.42 -5.42
CA MET A 292 -14.23 -9.60 -4.57
C MET A 292 -12.91 -10.37 -4.37
N GLU A 293 -12.10 -10.52 -5.40
CA GLU A 293 -10.79 -11.17 -5.32
C GLU A 293 -9.82 -10.37 -4.44
N ASP A 294 -9.80 -9.06 -4.61
CA ASP A 294 -9.00 -8.15 -3.80
C ASP A 294 -9.45 -8.18 -2.32
N ALA A 295 -10.77 -8.17 -2.08
CA ALA A 295 -11.35 -8.27 -0.74
C ALA A 295 -11.03 -9.61 -0.07
N ARG A 296 -11.08 -10.72 -0.81
CA ARG A 296 -10.71 -12.05 -0.29
C ARG A 296 -9.24 -12.08 0.15
N ARG A 297 -8.34 -11.50 -0.66
CA ARG A 297 -6.91 -11.41 -0.38
C ARG A 297 -6.66 -10.55 0.87
N TRP A 298 -7.31 -9.40 0.95
CA TRP A 298 -7.22 -8.51 2.11
C TRP A 298 -7.75 -9.17 3.39
N LEU A 299 -8.93 -9.76 3.34
CA LEU A 299 -9.52 -10.51 4.47
C LEU A 299 -8.61 -11.65 4.94
N GLY A 300 -7.97 -12.36 4.02
CA GLY A 300 -7.08 -13.48 4.35
C GLY A 300 -5.80 -13.08 5.05
N SER A 301 -5.23 -11.91 4.72
CA SER A 301 -3.86 -11.57 5.12
C SER A 301 -3.70 -10.29 5.93
N TYR A 302 -4.56 -9.28 5.73
CA TYR A 302 -4.31 -7.92 6.22
C TYR A 302 -5.46 -7.31 7.03
N ALA A 303 -6.68 -7.81 6.86
CA ALA A 303 -7.84 -7.23 7.51
C ALA A 303 -7.73 -7.33 9.04
N PRO A 304 -8.12 -6.29 9.79
CA PRO A 304 -8.29 -6.37 11.24
C PRO A 304 -9.34 -7.42 11.62
N ASP A 305 -9.23 -7.94 12.83
CA ASP A 305 -10.11 -9.02 13.31
C ASP A 305 -11.60 -8.65 13.34
N HIS A 306 -11.94 -7.36 13.45
CA HIS A 306 -13.34 -6.92 13.42
C HIS A 306 -13.97 -6.99 12.02
N TYR A 307 -13.17 -7.06 10.95
CA TYR A 307 -13.66 -7.33 9.59
C TYR A 307 -13.86 -8.82 9.30
N ARG A 308 -13.21 -9.70 10.09
CA ARG A 308 -13.30 -11.14 9.89
C ARG A 308 -14.34 -11.70 10.84
N PHE A 309 -15.32 -12.41 10.31
CA PHE A 309 -16.32 -13.07 11.12
C PHE A 309 -16.66 -14.46 10.55
N GLN A 310 -17.08 -15.33 11.44
CA GLN A 310 -17.58 -16.64 11.09
C GLN A 310 -18.82 -16.92 11.92
N VAL A 311 -19.89 -17.28 11.25
CA VAL A 311 -21.11 -17.72 11.92
C VAL A 311 -20.85 -19.05 12.64
N GLN A 312 -21.08 -19.06 13.93
CA GLN A 312 -20.84 -20.25 14.77
C GLN A 312 -21.95 -21.28 14.53
N SER A 313 -21.56 -22.54 14.31
CA SER A 313 -22.54 -23.64 14.12
C SER A 313 -23.35 -23.95 15.38
N SER A 314 -22.73 -23.82 16.56
CA SER A 314 -23.37 -23.97 17.88
C SER A 314 -23.46 -22.62 18.61
N MET A 315 -24.33 -22.51 19.61
CA MET A 315 -24.43 -21.30 20.43
C MET A 315 -23.14 -21.07 21.17
N PRO A 316 -22.48 -19.90 20.97
CA PRO A 316 -21.29 -19.54 21.73
C PRO A 316 -21.56 -19.44 23.23
N ARG A 317 -20.53 -19.74 24.05
CA ARG A 317 -20.60 -19.51 25.49
C ARG A 317 -20.39 -18.03 25.76
N VAL A 318 -21.46 -17.26 25.87
CA VAL A 318 -21.44 -15.80 26.05
C VAL A 318 -22.37 -15.40 27.19
N GLU A 319 -22.01 -14.32 27.85
CA GLU A 319 -22.85 -13.69 28.87
C GLU A 319 -23.70 -12.60 28.22
N LEU A 320 -25.01 -12.71 28.38
CA LEU A 320 -25.98 -11.72 27.91
C LEU A 320 -26.74 -11.13 29.10
N SER A 321 -26.89 -9.82 29.11
CA SER A 321 -27.71 -9.15 30.12
C SER A 321 -29.21 -9.52 29.99
N PRO A 322 -30.02 -9.35 31.03
CA PRO A 322 -31.45 -9.60 30.94
C PRO A 322 -32.13 -8.81 29.80
N MET A 323 -31.78 -7.54 29.59
CA MET A 323 -32.32 -6.72 28.52
C MET A 323 -31.86 -7.20 27.13
N GLN A 324 -30.63 -7.71 27.00
CA GLN A 324 -30.16 -8.30 25.76
C GLN A 324 -30.91 -9.58 25.41
N ARG A 325 -31.19 -10.42 26.40
CA ARG A 325 -32.01 -11.63 26.22
C ARG A 325 -33.43 -11.31 25.83
N GLU A 326 -34.07 -10.33 26.47
CA GLU A 326 -35.38 -9.83 26.11
C GLU A 326 -35.42 -9.33 24.66
N PHE A 327 -34.44 -8.49 24.30
CA PHE A 327 -34.30 -7.98 22.94
C PHE A 327 -34.18 -9.11 21.91
N LEU A 328 -33.35 -10.13 22.15
CA LEU A 328 -33.20 -11.28 21.24
C LEU A 328 -34.51 -12.11 21.14
N GLY A 329 -35.27 -12.25 22.24
CA GLY A 329 -36.58 -12.91 22.24
C GLY A 329 -37.59 -12.16 21.41
N GLN A 330 -37.68 -10.84 21.55
CA GLN A 330 -38.57 -10.01 20.72
C GLN A 330 -38.13 -9.97 19.26
N LEU A 331 -36.80 -9.95 18.99
CA LEU A 331 -36.27 -10.05 17.65
C LEU A 331 -36.63 -11.38 16.97
N ALA A 332 -36.65 -12.49 17.73
CA ALA A 332 -37.13 -13.78 17.22
C ALA A 332 -38.61 -13.72 16.81
N ALA A 333 -39.44 -13.01 17.55
CA ALA A 333 -40.86 -12.80 17.16
C ALA A 333 -40.97 -11.96 15.88
N VAL A 334 -40.14 -10.94 15.71
CA VAL A 334 -40.09 -10.15 14.47
C VAL A 334 -39.68 -11.00 13.27
N VAL A 335 -38.59 -11.76 13.39
CA VAL A 335 -38.06 -12.61 12.31
C VAL A 335 -39.09 -13.72 11.94
N ALA A 336 -39.92 -14.15 12.89
CA ALA A 336 -40.97 -15.15 12.64
C ALA A 336 -42.12 -14.66 11.78
N GLN A 337 -42.36 -13.36 11.66
CA GLN A 337 -43.55 -12.81 10.99
C GLN A 337 -43.51 -12.98 9.46
N GLN A 338 -42.35 -12.77 8.85
CA GLN A 338 -42.15 -12.80 7.40
C GLN A 338 -40.70 -13.01 7.02
N GLU A 339 -40.39 -13.14 5.74
CA GLU A 339 -39.03 -12.97 5.19
C GLU A 339 -38.71 -11.48 5.10
N TRP A 340 -37.51 -11.14 5.50
CA TRP A 340 -37.02 -9.77 5.56
C TRP A 340 -35.84 -9.57 4.60
N SER A 341 -35.80 -8.46 3.90
CA SER A 341 -34.56 -8.00 3.28
C SER A 341 -33.59 -7.53 4.36
N GLY A 342 -32.29 -7.53 4.07
CA GLY A 342 -31.25 -7.09 5.02
C GLY A 342 -31.46 -5.66 5.51
N GLU A 343 -31.92 -4.77 4.64
CA GLU A 343 -32.21 -3.38 4.95
C GLU A 343 -33.43 -3.22 5.87
N GLU A 344 -34.56 -3.86 5.50
CA GLU A 344 -35.77 -3.81 6.30
C GLU A 344 -35.54 -4.38 7.70
N LEU A 345 -34.84 -5.52 7.80
CA LEU A 345 -34.53 -6.13 9.09
C LEU A 345 -33.58 -5.25 9.92
N HIS A 346 -32.62 -4.58 9.28
CA HIS A 346 -31.72 -3.66 9.95
C HIS A 346 -32.48 -2.47 10.57
N ASN A 347 -33.39 -1.88 9.81
CA ASN A 347 -34.25 -0.81 10.30
C ASN A 347 -35.16 -1.29 11.44
N ARG A 348 -35.73 -2.48 11.31
CA ARG A 348 -36.58 -3.06 12.36
C ARG A 348 -35.82 -3.36 13.66
N ILE A 349 -34.54 -3.78 13.57
CA ILE A 349 -33.65 -3.92 14.72
C ILE A 349 -33.47 -2.56 15.43
N HIS A 350 -33.30 -1.48 14.67
CA HIS A 350 -33.19 -0.13 15.23
C HIS A 350 -34.47 0.33 15.92
N ASP A 351 -35.64 0.03 15.38
CA ASP A 351 -36.93 0.36 16.02
C ASP A 351 -37.08 -0.43 17.32
N LEU A 352 -36.86 -1.74 17.27
CA LEU A 352 -37.02 -2.65 18.40
C LEU A 352 -36.13 -2.26 19.59
N LYS A 353 -34.82 -1.96 19.36
CA LYS A 353 -33.92 -1.53 20.43
C LYS A 353 -34.38 -0.24 21.09
N SER A 354 -34.97 0.68 20.30
CA SER A 354 -35.50 1.95 20.83
C SER A 354 -36.74 1.75 21.67
N GLN A 355 -37.63 0.82 21.28
CA GLN A 355 -38.82 0.45 22.05
C GLN A 355 -38.47 -0.18 23.42
N ILE A 356 -37.43 -0.99 23.47
CA ILE A 356 -36.95 -1.63 24.72
C ILE A 356 -36.08 -0.67 25.55
N GLY A 357 -35.60 0.44 24.99
CA GLY A 357 -34.69 1.37 25.65
C GLY A 357 -33.24 0.82 25.72
N LEU A 358 -32.88 -0.12 24.87
CA LEU A 358 -31.54 -0.69 24.83
C LEU A 358 -30.59 0.19 23.99
N LYS A 359 -29.39 0.44 24.51
CA LYS A 359 -28.38 1.21 23.78
C LYS A 359 -28.01 0.51 22.48
N PRO A 360 -27.71 1.24 21.38
CA PRO A 360 -27.32 0.64 20.10
C PRO A 360 -26.20 -0.40 20.23
N LYS A 361 -25.13 -0.04 20.94
CA LYS A 361 -23.99 -0.93 21.16
C LYS A 361 -24.40 -2.27 21.78
N ASP A 362 -25.27 -2.25 22.79
CA ASP A 362 -25.69 -3.44 23.52
C ASP A 362 -26.62 -4.31 22.71
N ALA A 363 -27.52 -3.72 21.92
CA ALA A 363 -28.42 -4.44 21.02
C ALA A 363 -27.65 -5.20 19.92
N PHE A 364 -26.76 -4.51 19.22
CA PHE A 364 -25.98 -5.13 18.15
C PHE A 364 -24.97 -6.14 18.70
N SER A 365 -24.30 -5.84 19.83
CA SER A 365 -23.43 -6.80 20.51
C SER A 365 -24.16 -8.08 20.88
N ALA A 366 -25.44 -8.03 21.35
CA ALA A 366 -26.22 -9.22 21.67
C ALA A 366 -26.37 -10.15 20.46
N ILE A 367 -26.65 -9.58 19.28
CA ILE A 367 -26.75 -10.35 18.02
C ILE A 367 -25.41 -10.98 17.69
N TYR A 368 -24.32 -10.20 17.71
CA TYR A 368 -23.01 -10.71 17.32
C TYR A 368 -22.49 -11.76 18.31
N LEU A 369 -22.69 -11.57 19.59
CA LEU A 369 -22.35 -12.57 20.61
C LEU A 369 -23.11 -13.89 20.35
N ALA A 370 -24.38 -13.82 20.02
CA ALA A 370 -25.20 -15.01 19.77
C ALA A 370 -24.81 -15.75 18.49
N PHE A 371 -24.39 -15.06 17.45
CA PHE A 371 -24.14 -15.66 16.14
C PHE A 371 -22.65 -15.82 15.80
N LEU A 372 -21.79 -14.92 16.28
CA LEU A 372 -20.38 -14.89 15.94
C LEU A 372 -19.45 -15.18 17.12
N GLY A 373 -19.96 -15.12 18.37
CA GLY A 373 -19.13 -15.22 19.58
C GLY A 373 -18.22 -13.99 19.81
N LYS A 374 -18.50 -12.85 19.16
CA LYS A 374 -17.78 -11.58 19.24
C LYS A 374 -18.76 -10.47 19.60
N ASP A 375 -18.27 -9.33 20.09
CA ASP A 375 -19.10 -8.16 20.43
C ASP A 375 -19.40 -7.22 19.26
N SER A 376 -18.79 -7.49 18.11
CA SER A 376 -18.89 -6.69 16.89
C SER A 376 -18.96 -7.58 15.65
N GLY A 377 -19.48 -7.03 14.54
CA GLY A 377 -19.66 -7.77 13.29
C GLY A 377 -20.20 -6.88 12.16
N PRO A 378 -20.61 -7.48 11.04
CA PRO A 378 -21.19 -6.76 9.91
C PRO A 378 -22.59 -6.20 10.23
N GLN A 379 -23.20 -5.48 9.29
CA GLN A 379 -24.58 -4.98 9.47
C GLN A 379 -25.54 -6.11 9.87
N ALA A 380 -26.07 -6.06 11.08
CA ALA A 380 -26.81 -7.16 11.70
C ALA A 380 -28.04 -7.62 10.89
N GLY A 381 -28.80 -6.68 10.33
CA GLY A 381 -29.95 -7.05 9.48
C GLY A 381 -29.54 -7.85 8.25
N TRP A 382 -28.47 -7.46 7.59
CA TRP A 382 -27.90 -8.19 6.45
C TRP A 382 -27.34 -9.54 6.85
N LEU A 383 -26.66 -9.62 8.01
CA LEU A 383 -26.17 -10.89 8.54
C LEU A 383 -27.34 -11.86 8.77
N LEU A 384 -28.36 -11.45 9.51
CA LEU A 384 -29.50 -12.33 9.83
C LEU A 384 -30.31 -12.73 8.59
N ALA A 385 -30.56 -11.78 7.69
CA ALA A 385 -31.26 -12.06 6.43
C ALA A 385 -30.49 -12.96 5.46
N SER A 386 -29.16 -13.09 5.63
CA SER A 386 -28.31 -13.97 4.82
C SER A 386 -28.24 -15.41 5.32
N LEU A 387 -28.76 -15.70 6.49
CA LEU A 387 -28.75 -17.02 7.11
C LEU A 387 -30.08 -17.74 6.91
N ASP A 388 -30.06 -19.06 7.05
CA ASP A 388 -31.29 -19.84 7.06
C ASP A 388 -32.23 -19.36 8.19
N ARG A 389 -33.47 -19.08 7.83
CA ARG A 389 -34.47 -18.49 8.76
C ARG A 389 -34.72 -19.38 9.96
N ALA A 390 -34.79 -20.70 9.77
CA ALA A 390 -35.02 -21.63 10.86
C ALA A 390 -33.85 -21.64 11.83
N PHE A 391 -32.64 -21.59 11.31
CA PHE A 391 -31.41 -21.43 12.10
C PHE A 391 -31.40 -20.12 12.90
N VAL A 392 -31.75 -18.99 12.26
CA VAL A 392 -31.82 -17.68 12.93
C VAL A 392 -32.84 -17.71 14.07
N LEU A 393 -34.05 -18.22 13.83
CA LEU A 393 -35.09 -18.33 14.85
C LEU A 393 -34.66 -19.22 16.03
N ALA A 394 -34.10 -20.39 15.73
CA ALA A 394 -33.58 -21.29 16.75
C ALA A 394 -32.52 -20.64 17.62
N ARG A 395 -31.54 -19.96 16.99
CA ARG A 395 -30.44 -19.29 17.67
C ARG A 395 -30.90 -18.11 18.52
N LEU A 396 -31.80 -17.27 18.04
CA LEU A 396 -32.36 -16.14 18.78
C LEU A 396 -33.13 -16.62 20.02
N ARG A 397 -33.97 -17.67 19.87
CA ARG A 397 -34.69 -18.29 20.98
C ARG A 397 -33.75 -18.91 22.01
N GLN A 398 -32.72 -19.64 21.57
CA GLN A 398 -31.69 -20.21 22.44
C GLN A 398 -30.96 -19.13 23.21
N ALA A 399 -30.57 -18.04 22.55
CA ALA A 399 -29.86 -16.94 23.19
C ALA A 399 -30.75 -16.16 24.19
N SER A 400 -32.04 -16.02 23.92
CA SER A 400 -32.98 -15.35 24.83
C SER A 400 -33.18 -16.12 26.15
N THR A 401 -32.97 -17.44 26.16
CA THR A 401 -33.10 -18.30 27.35
C THR A 401 -31.76 -18.67 27.98
N ALA A 402 -30.63 -18.32 27.35
CA ALA A 402 -29.28 -18.64 27.84
C ALA A 402 -29.02 -18.02 29.22
N GLY A 403 -28.61 -18.84 30.19
CA GLY A 403 -28.30 -18.40 31.55
C GLY A 403 -29.46 -18.31 32.55
N VAL A 404 -30.68 -18.64 32.12
CA VAL A 404 -31.78 -18.89 33.06
C VAL A 404 -31.59 -20.31 33.59
N ARG A 405 -30.94 -20.46 34.75
CA ARG A 405 -30.95 -21.75 35.48
C ARG A 405 -32.39 -22.06 35.85
N GLY A 406 -32.91 -23.15 35.30
CA GLY A 406 -34.20 -23.68 35.75
C GLY A 406 -34.12 -24.02 37.23
N PRO A 407 -35.29 -24.00 37.94
CA PRO A 407 -35.33 -24.26 39.38
C PRO A 407 -35.00 -25.71 39.79
N PHE A 408 -34.46 -26.56 38.90
CA PHE A 408 -34.30 -27.99 39.12
C PHE A 408 -32.83 -28.54 39.10
N ASP A 409 -31.80 -27.69 39.04
CA ASP A 409 -30.41 -28.19 39.00
C ASP A 409 -29.69 -28.19 40.37
N SER A 410 -30.44 -28.23 41.47
CA SER A 410 -29.90 -28.33 42.84
C SER A 410 -30.08 -29.68 43.50
N ALA A 411 -30.24 -30.75 42.74
CA ALA A 411 -30.38 -32.10 43.31
C ALA A 411 -29.60 -33.16 42.54
N GLN A 412 -28.27 -33.18 42.70
CA GLN A 412 -27.47 -34.41 42.65
C GLN A 412 -26.28 -34.28 43.57
N GLY A 413 -26.43 -34.73 44.76
CA GLY A 413 -25.80 -35.75 45.52
C GLY A 413 -24.27 -35.68 45.66
N ARG A 414 -23.76 -35.18 46.81
CA ARG A 414 -22.44 -35.58 47.30
C ARG A 414 -22.47 -37.09 47.61
N PRO A 415 -21.53 -37.88 47.11
CA PRO A 415 -21.22 -39.15 47.76
C PRO A 415 -20.33 -38.86 48.96
N GLY A 416 -20.76 -39.42 50.07
CA GLY A 416 -20.12 -39.28 51.35
C GLY A 416 -18.70 -39.88 51.40
N SER A 417 -17.94 -39.28 52.27
CA SER A 417 -16.70 -39.80 52.82
C SER A 417 -16.96 -41.06 53.63
N GLU A 418 -16.27 -42.14 53.31
CA GLU A 418 -15.94 -43.19 54.29
C GLU A 418 -14.46 -43.57 54.20
N VAL A 419 -13.80 -43.23 55.21
CA VAL A 419 -12.82 -43.85 56.10
C VAL A 419 -12.29 -45.24 55.67
N ARG A 420 -11.02 -45.33 55.35
CA ARG A 420 -9.95 -46.00 56.03
C ARG A 420 -8.60 -45.70 55.47
#